data_a64296602fa0a51416bd3d180b34bb5b
#
_entry.id   a64296602fa0a51416bd3d180b34bb5b
#
_cell.length_a   1.000
_cell.length_b   1.000
_cell.length_c   1.000
_cell.angle_alpha   90.00
_cell.angle_beta   90.00
_cell.angle_gamma   90.00
#
_symmetry.space_group_name_H-M   'P 1'
#
loop_
_entity.id
_entity.type
_entity.pdbx_description
1 polymer ?
#
loop_
_entity_poly.entity_id
_entity_poly.type
_entity_poly.pdbx_seq_one_letter_code
_entity_poly.pdbx_strand_id
1 'polypeptide(L)'
;IKGSCSCGNVNYKIINKPLFTQACHCKDCKKSTGSSFVIHTMIMEDDLKISGDIASMELPTGSGKGVNAYFCIICGVYVFCRYNISKGRVAIRTQTLETSITPQAHIFVKDKDPWIEIINKDICHEKMYDRSNTWPKESLDRIK
;
A
#
# COMPACT_ATOMS: atom_id res chain seq x y z
N ILE A 1 2.36 14.93 -3.75
CA ILE A 1 2.34 14.45 -2.35
C ILE A 1 3.75 13.99 -1.99
N LYS A 2 4.23 14.33 -0.80
CA LYS A 2 5.57 13.96 -0.30
C LYS A 2 5.47 12.93 0.81
N GLY A 3 6.55 12.17 1.00
CA GLY A 3 6.70 11.24 2.11
C GLY A 3 8.17 10.95 2.41
N SER A 4 8.40 10.30 3.55
CA SER A 4 9.75 9.96 4.01
C SER A 4 9.73 8.78 4.98
N CYS A 5 10.91 8.19 5.19
CA CYS A 5 11.13 7.30 6.32
C CYS A 5 11.33 8.10 7.62
N SER A 6 11.36 7.42 8.77
CA SER A 6 11.46 8.08 10.09
C SER A 6 12.75 8.86 10.30
N CYS A 7 13.88 8.42 9.73
CA CYS A 7 15.16 9.13 9.90
C CYS A 7 15.42 10.22 8.84
N GLY A 8 14.53 10.35 7.83
CA GLY A 8 14.67 11.32 6.75
C GLY A 8 15.68 10.97 5.65
N ASN A 9 16.40 9.83 5.75
CA ASN A 9 17.31 9.38 4.70
C ASN A 9 16.58 9.07 3.39
N VAL A 10 15.45 8.38 3.46
CA VAL A 10 14.60 8.11 2.30
C VAL A 10 13.53 9.18 2.20
N ASN A 11 13.52 9.90 1.09
CA ASN A 11 12.53 10.92 0.76
C ASN A 11 11.95 10.63 -0.61
N TYR A 12 10.66 10.88 -0.79
CA TYR A 12 10.01 10.64 -2.07
C TYR A 12 8.89 11.64 -2.34
N LYS A 13 8.54 11.74 -3.62
CA LYS A 13 7.42 12.55 -4.11
C LYS A 13 6.58 11.71 -5.07
N ILE A 14 5.27 11.76 -4.90
CA ILE A 14 4.29 11.25 -5.85
C ILE A 14 3.83 12.45 -6.69
N ILE A 15 4.07 12.41 -7.99
CA ILE A 15 3.85 13.56 -8.89
C ILE A 15 2.40 13.68 -9.38
N ASN A 16 1.71 12.57 -9.58
CA ASN A 16 0.31 12.56 -10.00
C ASN A 16 -0.62 12.08 -8.89
N LYS A 17 -1.94 12.23 -9.11
CA LYS A 17 -2.96 11.73 -8.19
C LYS A 17 -2.81 10.22 -7.98
N PRO A 18 -2.86 9.72 -6.73
CA PRO A 18 -2.89 8.28 -6.48
C PRO A 18 -4.04 7.58 -7.21
N LEU A 19 -3.83 6.30 -7.50
CA LEU A 19 -4.84 5.47 -8.16
C LEU A 19 -5.95 5.07 -7.21
N PHE A 20 -5.57 4.57 -6.03
CA PHE A 20 -6.50 4.06 -5.03
C PHE A 20 -5.80 3.86 -3.69
N THR A 21 -6.53 4.04 -2.59
CA THR A 21 -6.02 3.78 -1.24
C THR A 21 -6.90 2.77 -0.53
N GLN A 22 -6.29 1.76 0.07
CA GLN A 22 -6.99 0.67 0.74
C GLN A 22 -6.30 0.24 2.04
N ALA A 23 -7.09 -0.17 3.02
CA ALA A 23 -6.62 -0.81 4.24
C ALA A 23 -6.70 -2.34 4.10
N CYS A 24 -5.61 -3.04 4.35
CA CYS A 24 -5.54 -4.50 4.25
C CYS A 24 -5.37 -5.14 5.63
N HIS A 25 -6.29 -6.04 5.97
CA HIS A 25 -6.34 -6.76 7.24
C HIS A 25 -5.79 -8.19 7.14
N CYS A 26 -5.20 -8.60 6.01
CA CYS A 26 -4.72 -9.96 5.83
C CYS A 26 -3.56 -10.30 6.79
N LYS A 27 -3.38 -11.59 7.04
CA LYS A 27 -2.35 -12.10 7.95
C LYS A 27 -0.92 -11.70 7.55
N ASP A 28 -0.62 -11.70 6.24
CA ASP A 28 0.70 -11.30 5.73
C ASP A 28 0.98 -9.83 5.98
N CYS A 29 0.01 -8.94 5.74
CA CYS A 29 0.13 -7.52 6.00
C CYS A 29 0.31 -7.23 7.50
N LYS A 30 -0.45 -7.90 8.35
CA LYS A 30 -0.30 -7.79 9.82
C LYS A 30 1.10 -8.22 10.27
N LYS A 31 1.61 -9.33 9.77
CA LYS A 31 2.96 -9.80 10.09
C LYS A 31 4.06 -8.87 9.59
N SER A 32 3.97 -8.42 8.35
CA SER A 32 5.01 -7.56 7.74
C SER A 32 5.11 -6.18 8.36
N THR A 33 4.07 -5.73 9.05
CA THR A 33 4.01 -4.41 9.69
C THR A 33 4.09 -4.47 11.22
N GLY A 34 3.78 -5.62 11.82
CA GLY A 34 3.57 -5.72 13.28
C GLY A 34 2.37 -4.90 13.76
N SER A 35 1.40 -4.64 12.88
CA SER A 35 0.21 -3.84 13.15
C SER A 35 -1.06 -4.61 12.79
N SER A 36 -2.21 -4.11 13.22
CA SER A 36 -3.51 -4.74 13.01
C SER A 36 -3.98 -4.69 11.56
N PHE A 37 -3.48 -3.76 10.78
CA PHE A 37 -3.69 -3.63 9.32
C PHE A 37 -2.65 -2.68 8.74
N VAL A 38 -2.58 -2.62 7.43
CA VAL A 38 -1.74 -1.67 6.70
C VAL A 38 -2.59 -0.87 5.72
N ILE A 39 -2.27 0.41 5.53
CA ILE A 39 -2.88 1.23 4.49
C ILE A 39 -1.89 1.36 3.34
N HIS A 40 -2.36 1.00 2.14
CA HIS A 40 -1.62 1.10 0.89
C HIS A 40 -2.22 2.18 0.00
N THR A 41 -1.39 3.10 -0.48
CA THR A 41 -1.73 4.03 -1.55
C THR A 41 -1.10 3.52 -2.84
N MET A 42 -1.94 3.08 -3.77
CA MET A 42 -1.53 2.58 -5.07
C MET A 42 -1.24 3.73 -6.01
N ILE A 43 -0.09 3.70 -6.67
CA ILE A 43 0.34 4.69 -7.66
C ILE A 43 0.90 4.02 -8.91
N MET A 44 1.03 4.76 -10.02
CA MET A 44 1.87 4.31 -11.13
C MET A 44 3.33 4.39 -10.73
N GLU A 45 4.14 3.43 -11.15
CA GLU A 45 5.57 3.40 -10.80
C GLU A 45 6.32 4.65 -11.29
N ASP A 46 5.99 5.14 -12.49
CA ASP A 46 6.60 6.32 -13.09
C ASP A 46 6.32 7.62 -12.30
N ASP A 47 5.27 7.61 -11.48
CA ASP A 47 4.90 8.74 -10.62
C ASP A 47 5.73 8.83 -9.34
N LEU A 48 6.50 7.80 -9.00
CA LEU A 48 7.34 7.79 -7.81
C LEU A 48 8.73 8.36 -8.10
N LYS A 49 9.05 9.48 -7.48
CA LYS A 49 10.40 10.05 -7.46
C LYS A 49 10.97 9.88 -6.06
N ILE A 50 12.01 9.07 -5.93
CA ILE A 50 12.57 8.65 -4.64
C ILE A 50 14.09 8.87 -4.60
N SER A 51 14.60 9.23 -3.43
CA SER A 51 16.03 9.38 -3.11
C SER A 51 16.33 8.77 -1.76
N GLY A 52 17.60 8.48 -1.52
CA GLY A 52 18.12 7.89 -0.30
C GLY A 52 18.51 6.42 -0.45
N ASP A 53 19.07 5.86 0.61
CA ASP A 53 19.60 4.49 0.61
C ASP A 53 18.49 3.51 0.98
N ILE A 54 18.04 2.76 -0.01
CA ILE A 54 16.95 1.82 0.10
C ILE A 54 17.41 0.40 -0.24
N ALA A 55 16.95 -0.57 0.52
CA ALA A 55 17.12 -1.99 0.24
C ALA A 55 15.77 -2.64 -0.09
N SER A 56 15.83 -3.80 -0.71
CA SER A 56 14.62 -4.58 -1.01
C SER A 56 14.76 -6.01 -0.53
N MET A 57 13.62 -6.61 -0.23
CA MET A 57 13.51 -8.00 0.16
C MET A 57 12.23 -8.58 -0.46
N GLU A 58 12.35 -9.79 -1.02
CA GLU A 58 11.18 -10.53 -1.47
C GLU A 58 10.49 -11.18 -0.27
N LEU A 59 9.18 -10.96 -0.15
CA LEU A 59 8.32 -11.55 0.88
C LEU A 59 7.24 -12.43 0.23
N PRO A 60 6.83 -13.51 0.91
CA PRO A 60 5.70 -14.32 0.43
C PRO A 60 4.40 -13.52 0.50
N THR A 61 3.45 -13.89 -0.38
CA THR A 61 2.08 -13.37 -0.37
C THR A 61 1.09 -14.50 -0.51
N GLY A 62 -0.17 -14.25 -0.11
CA GLY A 62 -1.26 -15.21 -0.26
C GLY A 62 -1.54 -15.63 -1.70
N SER A 63 -1.14 -14.82 -2.69
CA SER A 63 -1.23 -15.17 -4.12
C SER A 63 -0.19 -16.19 -4.57
N GLY A 64 0.85 -16.45 -3.77
CA GLY A 64 2.02 -17.26 -4.16
C GLY A 64 2.97 -16.60 -5.15
N LYS A 65 2.70 -15.34 -5.57
CA LYS A 65 3.51 -14.61 -6.56
C LYS A 65 4.61 -13.76 -5.91
N GLY A 66 4.51 -13.50 -4.62
CA GLY A 66 5.46 -12.69 -3.87
C GLY A 66 5.31 -11.18 -4.05
N VAL A 67 5.99 -10.46 -3.20
CA VAL A 67 6.06 -9.00 -3.20
C VAL A 67 7.48 -8.56 -2.87
N ASN A 68 8.00 -7.55 -3.56
CA ASN A 68 9.26 -6.91 -3.22
C ASN A 68 8.98 -5.73 -2.29
N ALA A 69 9.42 -5.85 -1.04
CA ALA A 69 9.36 -4.81 -0.03
C ALA A 69 10.58 -3.92 -0.11
N TYR A 70 10.40 -2.60 -0.02
CA TYR A 70 11.47 -1.59 -0.07
C TYR A 70 11.50 -0.80 1.22
N PHE A 71 12.66 -0.74 1.86
CA PHE A 71 12.83 -0.13 3.17
C PHE A 71 14.15 0.65 3.29
N CYS A 72 14.13 1.63 4.19
CA CYS A 72 15.32 2.41 4.51
C CYS A 72 16.36 1.52 5.19
N ILE A 73 17.62 1.53 4.69
CA ILE A 73 18.71 0.74 5.29
C ILE A 73 19.17 1.27 6.64
N ILE A 74 18.84 2.53 6.98
CA ILE A 74 19.27 3.18 8.22
C ILE A 74 18.25 2.94 9.34
N CYS A 75 16.97 3.23 9.12
CA CYS A 75 15.95 3.12 10.17
C CYS A 75 14.99 1.92 10.00
N GLY A 76 15.11 1.18 8.90
CA GLY A 76 14.30 -0.02 8.65
C GLY A 76 12.84 0.24 8.27
N VAL A 77 12.40 1.49 8.13
CA VAL A 77 11.02 1.80 7.73
C VAL A 77 10.71 1.23 6.36
N TYR A 78 9.68 0.39 6.28
CA TYR A 78 9.15 -0.19 5.04
C TYR A 78 8.31 0.89 4.34
N VAL A 79 8.82 1.46 3.26
CA VAL A 79 8.24 2.64 2.59
C VAL A 79 7.22 2.26 1.53
N PHE A 80 7.54 1.28 0.68
CA PHE A 80 6.65 0.83 -0.40
C PHE A 80 6.95 -0.60 -0.81
N CYS A 81 6.06 -1.16 -1.64
CA CYS A 81 6.28 -2.46 -2.25
C CYS A 81 5.82 -2.53 -3.71
N ARG A 82 6.37 -3.52 -4.41
CA ARG A 82 5.94 -3.93 -5.76
C ARG A 82 5.44 -5.36 -5.71
N TYR A 83 4.16 -5.54 -5.98
CA TYR A 83 3.58 -6.88 -6.13
C TYR A 83 3.96 -7.45 -7.50
N ASN A 84 4.47 -8.68 -7.54
CA ASN A 84 4.92 -9.32 -8.78
C ASN A 84 3.78 -9.50 -9.79
N ILE A 85 2.54 -9.58 -9.32
CA ILE A 85 1.32 -9.65 -10.15
C ILE A 85 0.84 -8.29 -10.66
N SER A 86 1.44 -7.18 -10.23
CA SER A 86 0.94 -5.82 -10.48
C SER A 86 2.02 -4.94 -11.11
N LYS A 87 2.56 -5.37 -12.24
CA LYS A 87 3.62 -4.64 -12.96
C LYS A 87 3.21 -3.18 -13.25
N GLY A 88 4.19 -2.28 -13.18
CA GLY A 88 4.02 -0.84 -13.43
C GLY A 88 3.30 -0.08 -12.31
N ARG A 89 3.00 -0.72 -11.19
CA ARG A 89 2.36 -0.10 -10.02
C ARG A 89 3.15 -0.34 -8.75
N VAL A 90 3.05 0.63 -7.86
CA VAL A 90 3.70 0.62 -6.54
C VAL A 90 2.65 0.84 -5.47
N ALA A 91 2.77 0.13 -4.37
CA ALA A 91 1.95 0.33 -3.17
C ALA A 91 2.78 1.05 -2.09
N ILE A 92 2.51 2.33 -1.90
CA ILE A 92 3.14 3.14 -0.86
C ILE A 92 2.52 2.79 0.50
N ARG A 93 3.32 2.67 1.54
CA ARG A 93 2.84 2.63 2.93
C ARG A 93 2.29 4.01 3.28
N THR A 94 0.98 4.14 3.28
CA THR A 94 0.31 5.46 3.35
C THR A 94 0.75 6.31 4.53
N GLN A 95 1.04 5.69 5.67
CA GLN A 95 1.45 6.43 6.88
C GLN A 95 2.89 6.97 6.82
N THR A 96 3.64 6.71 5.75
CA THR A 96 4.92 7.39 5.46
C THR A 96 4.74 8.69 4.68
N LEU A 97 3.52 8.99 4.22
CA LEU A 97 3.16 10.25 3.57
C LEU A 97 3.02 11.38 4.60
N GLU A 98 3.37 12.59 4.20
CA GLU A 98 3.15 13.81 5.01
C GLU A 98 1.66 14.20 5.08
N THR A 99 0.87 13.75 4.08
CA THR A 99 -0.56 14.02 3.98
C THR A 99 -1.37 12.79 4.35
N SER A 100 -2.36 12.95 5.22
CA SER A 100 -3.30 11.88 5.54
C SER A 100 -4.20 11.57 4.34
N ILE A 101 -4.35 10.28 4.02
CA ILE A 101 -5.25 9.80 2.97
C ILE A 101 -6.19 8.76 3.59
N THR A 102 -7.49 9.01 3.47
CA THR A 102 -8.51 8.08 3.95
C THR A 102 -8.62 6.87 3.01
N PRO A 103 -8.63 5.63 3.52
CA PRO A 103 -8.88 4.45 2.71
C PRO A 103 -10.26 4.48 2.04
N GLN A 104 -10.29 4.10 0.76
CA GLN A 104 -11.51 3.97 -0.04
C GLN A 104 -12.10 2.55 0.04
N ALA A 105 -11.32 1.59 0.56
CA ALA A 105 -11.76 0.22 0.82
C ALA A 105 -11.00 -0.40 1.99
N HIS A 106 -11.65 -1.34 2.67
CA HIS A 106 -11.02 -2.29 3.58
C HIS A 106 -11.10 -3.68 2.97
N ILE A 107 -9.97 -4.36 2.84
CA ILE A 107 -9.87 -5.70 2.22
C ILE A 107 -9.41 -6.74 3.23
N PHE A 108 -9.78 -7.99 2.96
CA PHE A 108 -9.51 -9.14 3.83
C PHE A 108 -10.03 -8.91 5.26
N VAL A 109 -11.23 -8.31 5.38
CA VAL A 109 -11.84 -8.06 6.69
C VAL A 109 -12.22 -9.36 7.41
N LYS A 110 -12.25 -10.51 6.73
CA LYS A 110 -12.38 -11.83 7.36
C LYS A 110 -11.26 -12.12 8.36
N ASP A 111 -10.08 -11.53 8.17
CA ASP A 111 -8.91 -11.68 9.04
C ASP A 111 -8.71 -10.49 9.99
N LYS A 112 -9.63 -9.53 9.97
CA LYS A 112 -9.61 -8.35 10.83
C LYS A 112 -9.63 -8.74 12.31
N ASP A 113 -8.84 -8.04 13.11
CA ASP A 113 -8.85 -8.24 14.56
C ASP A 113 -10.23 -7.86 15.13
N PRO A 114 -10.81 -8.68 16.07
CA PRO A 114 -12.19 -8.49 16.53
C PRO A 114 -12.47 -7.15 17.21
N TRP A 115 -11.46 -6.55 17.82
CA TRP A 115 -11.56 -5.28 18.54
C TRP A 115 -11.55 -4.05 17.62
N ILE A 116 -11.21 -4.22 16.33
CA ILE A 116 -11.27 -3.14 15.34
C ILE A 116 -12.69 -3.02 14.80
N GLU A 117 -13.26 -1.84 14.91
CA GLU A 117 -14.55 -1.52 14.35
C GLU A 117 -14.41 -0.60 13.13
N ILE A 118 -15.00 -0.99 12.00
CA ILE A 118 -15.05 -0.19 10.78
C ILE A 118 -16.47 0.36 10.65
N ILE A 119 -16.60 1.68 10.72
CA ILE A 119 -17.91 2.34 10.74
C ILE A 119 -18.65 2.18 9.42
N ASN A 120 -17.98 2.50 8.30
CA ASN A 120 -18.56 2.35 6.97
C ASN A 120 -18.41 0.92 6.46
N LYS A 121 -19.48 0.14 6.53
CA LYS A 121 -19.49 -1.26 6.07
C LYS A 121 -19.53 -1.40 4.55
N ASP A 122 -19.95 -0.38 3.82
CA ASP A 122 -20.10 -0.42 2.35
C ASP A 122 -18.75 -0.53 1.63
N ILE A 123 -17.67 -0.10 2.26
CA ILE A 123 -16.31 -0.20 1.73
C ILE A 123 -15.55 -1.43 2.22
N CYS A 124 -16.21 -2.34 2.94
CA CYS A 124 -15.60 -3.55 3.49
C CYS A 124 -15.75 -4.74 2.54
N HIS A 125 -14.66 -5.47 2.31
CA HIS A 125 -14.62 -6.66 1.47
C HIS A 125 -14.00 -7.82 2.26
N GLU A 126 -14.70 -8.96 2.31
CA GLU A 126 -14.24 -10.16 3.02
C GLU A 126 -12.87 -10.64 2.53
N LYS A 127 -12.62 -10.53 1.23
CA LYS A 127 -11.35 -10.85 0.55
C LYS A 127 -10.92 -9.65 -0.30
N MET A 128 -10.34 -9.90 -1.49
CA MET A 128 -10.05 -8.87 -2.47
C MET A 128 -11.34 -8.53 -3.25
N TYR A 129 -11.45 -7.29 -3.70
CA TYR A 129 -12.52 -6.79 -4.56
C TYR A 129 -12.19 -6.98 -6.06
N ASP A 130 -13.21 -6.83 -6.90
CA ASP A 130 -13.01 -6.61 -8.33
C ASP A 130 -12.63 -5.14 -8.58
N ARG A 131 -11.41 -4.94 -9.11
CA ARG A 131 -10.86 -3.61 -9.37
C ARG A 131 -11.72 -2.82 -10.35
N SER A 132 -12.25 -3.46 -11.39
CA SER A 132 -13.04 -2.79 -12.44
C SER A 132 -14.32 -2.15 -11.89
N ASN A 133 -14.84 -2.69 -10.80
CA ASN A 133 -16.06 -2.22 -10.14
C ASN A 133 -15.79 -1.29 -8.94
N THR A 134 -14.54 -1.21 -8.48
CA THR A 134 -14.20 -0.53 -7.23
C THR A 134 -13.38 0.73 -7.42
N TRP A 135 -12.43 0.71 -8.36
CA TRP A 135 -11.56 1.85 -8.60
C TRP A 135 -12.25 2.95 -9.41
N PRO A 136 -11.90 4.23 -9.17
CA PRO A 136 -12.38 5.32 -10.01
C PRO A 136 -12.03 5.10 -11.49
N LYS A 137 -12.93 5.49 -12.39
CA LYS A 137 -12.71 5.35 -13.83
C LYS A 137 -11.40 5.98 -14.29
N GLU A 138 -11.09 7.18 -13.80
CA GLU A 138 -9.83 7.88 -14.10
C GLU A 138 -8.58 7.05 -13.74
N SER A 139 -8.64 6.28 -12.64
CA SER A 139 -7.56 5.40 -12.21
C SER A 139 -7.46 4.16 -13.09
N LEU A 140 -8.60 3.59 -13.48
CA LEU A 140 -8.67 2.47 -14.40
C LEU A 140 -8.12 2.82 -15.79
N ASP A 141 -8.39 4.03 -16.27
CA ASP A 141 -7.89 4.49 -17.57
C ASP A 141 -6.37 4.66 -17.60
N ARG A 142 -5.74 4.93 -16.45
CA ARG A 142 -4.29 5.07 -16.32
C ARG A 142 -3.52 3.75 -16.26
N ILE A 143 -4.18 2.63 -16.00
CA ILE A 143 -3.54 1.30 -15.88
C ILE A 143 -3.79 0.39 -17.09
N LYS A 144 -4.39 0.93 -18.14
CA LYS A 144 -4.67 0.21 -19.40
C LYS A 144 -3.42 -0.04 -20.23
#